data_3931fb95c45366d87de84d2bc75a25d1
#
_entry.id   3931fb95c45366d87de84d2bc75a25d1
#
_cell.length_a   1.000
_cell.length_b   1.000
_cell.length_c   1.000
_cell.angle_alpha   90.00
_cell.angle_beta   90.00
_cell.angle_gamma   90.00
#
_symmetry.space_group_name_H-M   'P 1'
#
loop_
_entity.id
_entity.type
_entity.pdbx_description
1 polymer ?
#
loop_
_entity_poly.entity_id
_entity_poly.type
_entity_poly.pdbx_seq_one_letter_code
_entity_poly.pdbx_strand_id
1 'polypeptide(L)'
;MNMNQLETLLTISKTMSFRKAGEILNLTQPAVSAQIKSLEDEFGTILIDRNQPVTLTDSGKLFLEHAEKILRIASDLKQRLSDLHQTPQGHIHIGTTTSIAMQILPRVLSYFQDQFPLIKTTIHSMTSSQIMTSVENSQIDIGISYLFEKNQALETSVLYYDNFELIVSSQHPLSRFAHLSIEKLRNIPFIMLSPETAGRRFVDQIFKVYDVSPHIVMELSSSEEVKRMVELNLGVAIISKLSVADELRHGTLKMVKVNELDITHPVGVVYKSGRYLNSAMQQFLRDLKGMPETQFLGSE
;
A
#
# COMPACT_ATOMS: atom_id res chain seq x y z
N MET A 1 -13.48 13.09 -27.65
CA MET A 1 -13.18 12.41 -26.36
C MET A 1 -14.17 12.86 -25.28
N ASN A 2 -14.78 11.93 -24.53
CA ASN A 2 -15.66 12.22 -23.41
C ASN A 2 -15.38 11.28 -22.20
N MET A 3 -15.94 11.58 -21.03
CA MET A 3 -15.68 10.83 -19.80
C MET A 3 -16.04 9.35 -19.91
N ASN A 4 -17.16 9.01 -20.55
CA ASN A 4 -17.60 7.62 -20.70
C ASN A 4 -16.59 6.79 -21.52
N GLN A 5 -16.00 7.39 -22.56
CA GLN A 5 -14.96 6.73 -23.35
C GLN A 5 -13.70 6.46 -22.53
N LEU A 6 -13.29 7.40 -21.65
CA LEU A 6 -12.15 7.22 -20.75
C LEU A 6 -12.42 6.12 -19.72
N GLU A 7 -13.61 6.10 -19.12
CA GLU A 7 -14.05 5.05 -18.19
C GLU A 7 -14.09 3.68 -18.87
N THR A 8 -14.51 3.63 -20.12
CA THR A 8 -14.53 2.40 -20.92
C THR A 8 -13.12 1.86 -21.14
N LEU A 9 -12.16 2.71 -21.54
CA LEU A 9 -10.77 2.30 -21.70
C LEU A 9 -10.18 1.80 -20.38
N LEU A 10 -10.42 2.52 -19.28
CA LEU A 10 -9.98 2.14 -17.93
C LEU A 10 -10.58 0.80 -17.50
N THR A 11 -11.85 0.54 -17.81
CA THR A 11 -12.50 -0.72 -17.44
C THR A 11 -11.98 -1.89 -18.27
N ILE A 12 -11.71 -1.68 -19.57
CA ILE A 12 -11.10 -2.70 -20.41
C ILE A 12 -9.68 -3.01 -19.94
N SER A 13 -8.88 -2.01 -19.57
CA SER A 13 -7.51 -2.23 -19.08
C SER A 13 -7.44 -3.09 -17.81
N LYS A 14 -8.47 -3.01 -16.95
CA LYS A 14 -8.58 -3.82 -15.72
C LYS A 14 -9.10 -5.23 -15.98
N THR A 15 -10.00 -5.38 -16.94
CA THR A 15 -10.68 -6.66 -17.21
C THR A 15 -10.04 -7.47 -18.33
N MET A 16 -9.23 -6.83 -19.16
CA MET A 16 -8.68 -7.35 -20.42
C MET A 16 -9.77 -8.01 -21.30
N SER A 17 -11.01 -7.47 -21.25
CA SER A 17 -12.17 -8.07 -21.91
C SER A 17 -13.24 -7.02 -22.21
N PHE A 18 -13.58 -6.86 -23.49
CA PHE A 18 -14.67 -5.99 -23.93
C PHE A 18 -16.04 -6.43 -23.38
N ARG A 19 -16.27 -7.75 -23.28
CA ARG A 19 -17.51 -8.30 -22.74
C ARG A 19 -17.66 -7.97 -21.25
N LYS A 20 -16.62 -8.28 -20.45
CA LYS A 20 -16.64 -7.99 -19.01
C LYS A 20 -16.74 -6.50 -18.73
N ALA A 21 -16.07 -5.67 -19.53
CA ALA A 21 -16.18 -4.22 -19.41
C ALA A 21 -17.63 -3.76 -19.67
N GLY A 22 -18.31 -4.33 -20.67
CA GLY A 22 -19.73 -4.05 -20.93
C GLY A 22 -20.62 -4.43 -19.76
N GLU A 23 -20.41 -5.60 -19.15
CA GLU A 23 -21.15 -6.06 -17.97
C GLU A 23 -21.00 -5.07 -16.80
N ILE A 24 -19.77 -4.60 -16.54
CA ILE A 24 -19.48 -3.65 -15.43
C ILE A 24 -20.09 -2.26 -15.70
N LEU A 25 -20.05 -1.81 -16.96
CA LEU A 25 -20.53 -0.48 -17.35
C LEU A 25 -22.03 -0.46 -17.72
N ASN A 26 -22.73 -1.60 -17.64
CA ASN A 26 -24.09 -1.77 -18.11
C ASN A 26 -24.25 -1.37 -19.59
N LEU A 27 -23.28 -1.73 -20.41
CA LEU A 27 -23.24 -1.50 -21.85
C LEU A 27 -23.18 -2.81 -22.62
N THR A 28 -23.68 -2.81 -23.87
CA THR A 28 -23.45 -3.93 -24.77
C THR A 28 -22.01 -3.95 -25.28
N GLN A 29 -21.46 -5.13 -25.57
CA GLN A 29 -20.09 -5.24 -26.10
C GLN A 29 -19.91 -4.41 -27.42
N PRO A 30 -20.85 -4.34 -28.38
CA PRO A 30 -20.73 -3.44 -29.50
C PRO A 30 -20.63 -1.96 -29.13
N ALA A 31 -21.36 -1.51 -28.09
CA ALA A 31 -21.27 -0.13 -27.58
C ALA A 31 -19.90 0.17 -26.99
N VAL A 32 -19.35 -0.76 -26.20
CA VAL A 32 -17.98 -0.67 -25.65
C VAL A 32 -16.97 -0.58 -26.80
N SER A 33 -17.10 -1.44 -27.82
CA SER A 33 -16.20 -1.43 -28.98
C SER A 33 -16.30 -0.12 -29.79
N ALA A 34 -17.51 0.43 -29.92
CA ALA A 34 -17.74 1.69 -30.65
C ALA A 34 -17.10 2.87 -29.90
N GLN A 35 -17.17 2.90 -28.56
CA GLN A 35 -16.54 3.95 -27.75
C GLN A 35 -15.02 3.93 -27.89
N ILE A 36 -14.37 2.77 -27.85
CA ILE A 36 -12.91 2.66 -28.05
C ILE A 36 -12.55 3.03 -29.49
N LYS A 37 -13.28 2.53 -30.49
CA LYS A 37 -13.03 2.88 -31.89
C LYS A 37 -13.11 4.39 -32.11
N SER A 38 -14.11 5.06 -31.51
CA SER A 38 -14.23 6.51 -31.59
C SER A 38 -13.04 7.27 -30.99
N LEU A 39 -12.42 6.76 -29.91
CA LEU A 39 -11.18 7.31 -29.38
C LEU A 39 -10.00 7.06 -30.33
N GLU A 40 -9.87 5.84 -30.83
CA GLU A 40 -8.80 5.45 -31.76
C GLU A 40 -8.87 6.29 -33.07
N ASP A 41 -10.08 6.52 -33.60
CA ASP A 41 -10.30 7.35 -34.78
C ASP A 41 -9.97 8.83 -34.50
N GLU A 42 -10.34 9.38 -33.32
CA GLU A 42 -10.10 10.77 -32.97
C GLU A 42 -8.59 11.07 -32.78
N PHE A 43 -7.84 10.13 -32.22
CA PHE A 43 -6.39 10.30 -31.97
C PHE A 43 -5.49 9.66 -33.05
N GLY A 44 -6.08 9.01 -34.03
CA GLY A 44 -5.37 8.41 -35.18
C GLY A 44 -4.43 7.27 -34.76
N THR A 45 -4.72 6.57 -33.64
CA THR A 45 -3.84 5.51 -33.13
C THR A 45 -4.66 4.37 -32.50
N ILE A 46 -4.15 3.16 -32.61
CA ILE A 46 -4.74 1.98 -31.96
C ILE A 46 -4.33 1.95 -30.49
N LEU A 47 -5.31 1.92 -29.61
CA LEU A 47 -5.09 1.89 -28.15
C LEU A 47 -5.13 0.47 -27.58
N ILE A 48 -5.93 -0.43 -28.20
CA ILE A 48 -6.12 -1.79 -27.74
C ILE A 48 -5.82 -2.76 -28.87
N ASP A 49 -4.88 -3.67 -28.62
CA ASP A 49 -4.71 -4.84 -29.48
C ASP A 49 -5.83 -5.83 -29.16
N ARG A 50 -6.66 -6.11 -30.16
CA ARG A 50 -7.85 -7.00 -30.06
C ARG A 50 -7.52 -8.45 -30.32
N ASN A 51 -6.27 -8.77 -30.65
CA ASN A 51 -5.83 -10.15 -30.75
C ASN A 51 -5.91 -10.82 -29.36
N GLN A 52 -6.13 -12.13 -29.33
CA GLN A 52 -6.18 -12.83 -28.05
C GLN A 52 -4.76 -13.20 -27.60
N PRO A 53 -4.37 -12.85 -26.38
CA PRO A 53 -5.14 -12.10 -25.35
C PRO A 53 -5.25 -10.60 -25.67
N VAL A 54 -6.40 -9.99 -25.31
CA VAL A 54 -6.59 -8.53 -25.42
C VAL A 54 -5.56 -7.80 -24.56
N THR A 55 -4.82 -6.86 -25.15
CA THR A 55 -3.77 -6.08 -24.46
C THR A 55 -3.81 -4.61 -24.87
N LEU A 56 -3.22 -3.75 -24.04
CA LEU A 56 -2.97 -2.36 -24.41
C LEU A 56 -1.74 -2.26 -25.33
N THR A 57 -1.85 -1.46 -26.38
CA THR A 57 -0.67 -1.01 -27.15
C THR A 57 0.17 -0.04 -26.31
N ASP A 58 1.37 0.31 -26.75
CA ASP A 58 2.17 1.34 -26.06
C ASP A 58 1.49 2.71 -26.09
N SER A 59 0.82 3.06 -27.20
CA SER A 59 -0.08 4.23 -27.26
C SER A 59 -1.23 4.11 -26.26
N GLY A 60 -1.80 2.91 -26.11
CA GLY A 60 -2.87 2.63 -25.15
C GLY A 60 -2.43 2.79 -23.71
N LYS A 61 -1.22 2.36 -23.35
CA LYS A 61 -0.66 2.55 -22.01
C LYS A 61 -0.45 4.03 -21.70
N LEU A 62 0.16 4.78 -22.63
CA LEU A 62 0.34 6.22 -22.51
C LEU A 62 -1.01 6.94 -22.38
N PHE A 63 -1.97 6.58 -23.23
CA PHE A 63 -3.31 7.17 -23.21
C PHE A 63 -4.01 6.88 -21.88
N LEU A 64 -3.94 5.64 -21.39
CA LEU A 64 -4.53 5.23 -20.11
C LEU A 64 -4.01 6.06 -18.95
N GLU A 65 -2.70 6.28 -18.86
CA GLU A 65 -2.09 7.11 -17.82
C GLU A 65 -2.71 8.52 -17.79
N HIS A 66 -2.93 9.12 -18.95
CA HIS A 66 -3.55 10.45 -19.06
C HIS A 66 -5.06 10.41 -18.81
N ALA A 67 -5.74 9.37 -19.28
CA ALA A 67 -7.17 9.17 -19.03
C ALA A 67 -7.47 9.05 -17.53
N GLU A 68 -6.66 8.32 -16.79
CA GLU A 68 -6.76 8.22 -15.33
C GLU A 68 -6.60 9.58 -14.63
N LYS A 69 -5.66 10.41 -15.08
CA LYS A 69 -5.47 11.77 -14.55
C LYS A 69 -6.69 12.66 -14.81
N ILE A 70 -7.26 12.61 -16.01
CA ILE A 70 -8.45 13.40 -16.37
C ILE A 70 -9.66 12.97 -15.56
N LEU A 71 -9.94 11.66 -15.47
CA LEU A 71 -11.04 11.13 -14.67
C LEU A 71 -10.93 11.53 -13.21
N ARG A 72 -9.71 11.55 -12.67
CA ARG A 72 -9.44 11.95 -11.30
C ARG A 72 -9.69 13.43 -11.07
N ILE A 73 -9.22 14.31 -11.99
CA ILE A 73 -9.49 15.75 -11.91
C ILE A 73 -11.00 16.01 -11.93
N ALA A 74 -11.74 15.29 -12.76
CA ALA A 74 -13.20 15.40 -12.81
C ALA A 74 -13.86 14.92 -11.51
N SER A 75 -13.37 13.85 -10.92
CA SER A 75 -13.82 13.36 -9.60
C SER A 75 -13.52 14.37 -8.48
N ASP A 76 -12.32 14.94 -8.47
CA ASP A 76 -11.91 15.97 -7.51
C ASP A 76 -12.82 17.23 -7.58
N LEU A 77 -13.15 17.66 -8.80
CA LEU A 77 -14.10 18.75 -8.99
C LEU A 77 -15.48 18.42 -8.39
N LYS A 78 -16.00 17.21 -8.64
CA LYS A 78 -17.29 16.79 -8.05
C LYS A 78 -17.24 16.79 -6.53
N GLN A 79 -16.14 16.35 -5.92
CA GLN A 79 -15.96 16.37 -4.47
C GLN A 79 -15.93 17.79 -3.92
N ARG A 80 -15.19 18.72 -4.55
CA ARG A 80 -15.15 20.13 -4.15
C ARG A 80 -16.52 20.78 -4.19
N LEU A 81 -17.29 20.50 -5.24
CA LEU A 81 -18.66 21.01 -5.34
C LEU A 81 -19.59 20.42 -4.27
N SER A 82 -19.44 19.14 -3.94
CA SER A 82 -20.23 18.51 -2.87
C SER A 82 -19.92 19.08 -1.48
N ASP A 83 -18.65 19.42 -1.21
CA ASP A 83 -18.25 20.08 0.04
C ASP A 83 -18.95 21.45 0.22
N LEU A 84 -19.17 22.20 -0.88
CA LEU A 84 -19.91 23.45 -0.83
C LEU A 84 -21.37 23.26 -0.38
N HIS A 85 -21.93 22.08 -0.62
CA HIS A 85 -23.31 21.71 -0.23
C HIS A 85 -23.39 20.98 1.12
N GLN A 86 -22.29 20.95 1.90
CA GLN A 86 -22.19 20.34 3.23
C GLN A 86 -22.56 18.85 3.30
N THR A 87 -22.51 18.14 2.18
CA THR A 87 -22.80 16.70 2.12
C THR A 87 -21.58 15.99 1.53
N PRO A 88 -20.55 15.66 2.36
CA PRO A 88 -19.35 14.98 1.88
C PRO A 88 -19.72 13.66 1.25
N GLN A 89 -19.44 13.51 -0.04
CA GLN A 89 -19.65 12.28 -0.79
C GLN A 89 -18.52 12.10 -1.81
N GLY A 90 -18.29 10.88 -2.24
CA GLY A 90 -17.27 10.58 -3.25
C GLY A 90 -16.45 9.36 -2.91
N HIS A 91 -15.19 9.36 -3.32
CA HIS A 91 -14.32 8.21 -3.22
C HIS A 91 -12.94 8.65 -2.72
N ILE A 92 -12.38 7.94 -1.75
CA ILE A 92 -11.03 8.12 -1.23
C ILE A 92 -10.21 6.86 -1.56
N HIS A 93 -9.11 7.04 -2.27
CA HIS A 93 -8.15 5.98 -2.56
C HIS A 93 -6.97 6.07 -1.60
N ILE A 94 -6.80 5.05 -0.77
CA ILE A 94 -5.73 4.97 0.22
C ILE A 94 -4.73 3.90 -0.22
N GLY A 95 -3.46 4.30 -0.38
CA GLY A 95 -2.36 3.36 -0.57
C GLY A 95 -1.68 3.06 0.75
N THR A 96 -1.40 1.79 1.04
CA THR A 96 -0.74 1.41 2.28
C THR A 96 0.00 0.08 2.14
N THR A 97 0.91 -0.21 3.07
CA THR A 97 1.50 -1.56 3.16
C THR A 97 0.51 -2.53 3.79
N THR A 98 0.67 -3.82 3.51
CA THR A 98 -0.24 -4.86 4.02
C THR A 98 -0.33 -4.84 5.55
N SER A 99 0.80 -4.71 6.24
CA SER A 99 0.83 -4.68 7.71
C SER A 99 0.03 -3.50 8.28
N ILE A 100 0.19 -2.30 7.72
CA ILE A 100 -0.55 -1.11 8.15
C ILE A 100 -2.04 -1.27 7.83
N ALA A 101 -2.38 -1.83 6.65
CA ALA A 101 -3.77 -2.11 6.27
C ALA A 101 -4.48 -3.04 7.26
N MET A 102 -3.77 -4.04 7.76
CA MET A 102 -4.34 -5.04 8.67
C MET A 102 -4.42 -4.55 10.12
N GLN A 103 -3.42 -3.83 10.60
CA GLN A 103 -3.29 -3.50 12.01
C GLN A 103 -3.85 -2.13 12.39
N ILE A 104 -3.77 -1.15 11.50
CA ILE A 104 -4.13 0.25 11.79
C ILE A 104 -5.48 0.63 11.17
N LEU A 105 -5.64 0.40 9.86
CA LEU A 105 -6.79 0.93 9.13
C LEU A 105 -8.16 0.45 9.63
N PRO A 106 -8.37 -0.79 10.10
CA PRO A 106 -9.70 -1.23 10.51
C PRO A 106 -10.32 -0.35 11.61
N ARG A 107 -9.50 0.09 12.56
CA ARG A 107 -9.95 0.94 13.68
C ARG A 107 -10.37 2.34 13.21
N VAL A 108 -9.54 2.95 12.34
CA VAL A 108 -9.81 4.29 11.80
C VAL A 108 -11.03 4.25 10.88
N LEU A 109 -11.10 3.26 10.00
CA LEU A 109 -12.16 3.16 9.00
C LEU A 109 -13.51 2.86 9.61
N SER A 110 -13.58 2.07 10.68
CA SER A 110 -14.83 1.81 11.38
C SER A 110 -15.49 3.12 11.85
N TYR A 111 -14.72 3.96 12.55
CA TYR A 111 -15.22 5.25 13.02
C TYR A 111 -15.50 6.22 11.86
N PHE A 112 -14.63 6.24 10.85
CA PHE A 112 -14.76 7.12 9.70
C PHE A 112 -16.02 6.83 8.86
N GLN A 113 -16.35 5.56 8.64
CA GLN A 113 -17.53 5.16 7.87
C GLN A 113 -18.85 5.55 8.55
N ASP A 114 -18.90 5.51 9.89
CA ASP A 114 -20.06 5.95 10.64
C ASP A 114 -20.32 7.46 10.46
N GLN A 115 -19.24 8.26 10.37
CA GLN A 115 -19.37 9.71 10.18
C GLN A 115 -19.61 10.11 8.71
N PHE A 116 -19.10 9.34 7.76
CA PHE A 116 -19.16 9.65 6.33
C PHE A 116 -19.69 8.46 5.50
N PRO A 117 -20.96 8.07 5.70
CA PRO A 117 -21.54 6.88 5.05
C PRO A 117 -21.61 6.99 3.52
N LEU A 118 -21.56 8.20 2.95
CA LEU A 118 -21.57 8.45 1.51
C LEU A 118 -20.17 8.50 0.87
N ILE A 119 -19.12 8.33 1.69
CA ILE A 119 -17.74 8.23 1.19
C ILE A 119 -17.39 6.75 0.99
N LYS A 120 -17.10 6.40 -0.24
CA LYS A 120 -16.50 5.10 -0.58
C LYS A 120 -14.99 5.15 -0.37
N THR A 121 -14.43 4.18 0.34
CA THR A 121 -12.99 4.04 0.52
C THR A 121 -12.48 2.81 -0.24
N THR A 122 -11.40 2.98 -0.99
CA THR A 122 -10.66 1.86 -1.60
C THR A 122 -9.25 1.83 -1.06
N ILE A 123 -8.83 0.66 -0.58
CA ILE A 123 -7.49 0.43 -0.04
C ILE A 123 -6.68 -0.34 -1.08
N HIS A 124 -5.49 0.18 -1.37
CA HIS A 124 -4.53 -0.41 -2.28
C HIS A 124 -3.29 -0.86 -1.50
N SER A 125 -3.08 -2.17 -1.39
CA SER A 125 -1.84 -2.72 -0.80
C SER A 125 -0.69 -2.60 -1.79
N MET A 126 0.37 -1.90 -1.39
CA MET A 126 1.52 -1.54 -2.23
C MET A 126 2.80 -1.49 -1.40
N THR A 127 3.95 -1.49 -2.07
CA THR A 127 5.23 -1.16 -1.41
C THR A 127 5.31 0.34 -1.10
N SER A 128 6.14 0.73 -0.13
CA SER A 128 6.33 2.14 0.22
C SER A 128 6.75 3.00 -0.97
N SER A 129 7.61 2.49 -1.85
CA SER A 129 8.03 3.20 -3.07
C SER A 129 6.87 3.42 -4.04
N GLN A 130 6.04 2.39 -4.26
CA GLN A 130 4.84 2.50 -5.09
C GLN A 130 3.83 3.48 -4.51
N ILE A 131 3.67 3.53 -3.18
CA ILE A 131 2.79 4.49 -2.51
C ILE A 131 3.24 5.92 -2.81
N MET A 132 4.55 6.23 -2.62
CA MET A 132 5.08 7.56 -2.88
C MET A 132 4.84 8.00 -4.33
N THR A 133 5.20 7.15 -5.30
CA THR A 133 4.99 7.41 -6.73
C THR A 133 3.50 7.57 -7.07
N SER A 134 2.63 6.73 -6.48
CA SER A 134 1.18 6.78 -6.75
C SER A 134 0.53 8.04 -6.19
N VAL A 135 0.98 8.54 -5.02
CA VAL A 135 0.54 9.84 -4.47
C VAL A 135 1.03 10.98 -5.35
N GLU A 136 2.29 11.00 -5.74
CA GLU A 136 2.90 12.03 -6.58
C GLU A 136 2.18 12.15 -7.93
N ASN A 137 1.89 11.00 -8.56
CA ASN A 137 1.12 10.90 -9.80
C ASN A 137 -0.38 11.09 -9.60
N SER A 138 -0.82 11.36 -8.36
CA SER A 138 -2.24 11.47 -8.00
C SER A 138 -3.05 10.20 -8.33
N GLN A 139 -2.46 9.02 -8.35
CA GLN A 139 -3.15 7.74 -8.56
C GLN A 139 -3.88 7.27 -7.29
N ILE A 140 -3.47 7.70 -6.14
CA ILE A 140 -4.14 7.57 -4.85
C ILE A 140 -4.20 8.93 -4.16
N ASP A 141 -5.10 9.07 -3.21
CA ASP A 141 -5.36 10.33 -2.53
C ASP A 141 -4.46 10.52 -1.32
N ILE A 142 -4.30 9.47 -0.53
CA ILE A 142 -3.55 9.44 0.71
C ILE A 142 -2.71 8.16 0.71
N GLY A 143 -1.44 8.29 1.07
CA GLY A 143 -0.56 7.15 1.38
C GLY A 143 -0.37 7.04 2.89
N ILE A 144 -0.28 5.80 3.41
CA ILE A 144 0.16 5.53 4.78
C ILE A 144 1.29 4.53 4.68
N SER A 145 2.51 4.97 5.05
CA SER A 145 3.72 4.21 4.74
C SER A 145 4.89 4.61 5.63
N TYR A 146 5.98 3.86 5.52
CA TYR A 146 7.29 4.30 6.02
C TYR A 146 7.78 5.52 5.25
N LEU A 147 8.29 6.52 5.97
CA LEU A 147 8.79 7.79 5.45
C LEU A 147 10.32 7.75 5.40
N PHE A 148 10.91 7.46 4.24
CA PHE A 148 12.38 7.31 4.12
C PHE A 148 13.06 8.57 3.60
N GLU A 149 12.42 9.30 2.69
CA GLU A 149 13.03 10.45 2.02
C GLU A 149 12.06 11.62 1.95
N LYS A 150 12.60 12.82 2.02
CA LYS A 150 11.82 14.03 1.79
C LYS A 150 11.64 14.24 0.29
N ASN A 151 10.39 14.34 -0.15
CA ASN A 151 10.02 14.71 -1.50
C ASN A 151 9.23 16.03 -1.45
N GLN A 152 9.70 17.07 -2.13
CA GLN A 152 9.08 18.39 -2.13
C GLN A 152 7.67 18.41 -2.77
N ALA A 153 7.39 17.41 -3.64
CA ALA A 153 6.06 17.26 -4.26
C ALA A 153 5.03 16.65 -3.29
N LEU A 154 5.46 16.19 -2.11
CA LEU A 154 4.63 15.46 -1.14
C LEU A 154 4.65 16.16 0.22
N GLU A 155 3.50 16.22 0.84
CA GLU A 155 3.36 16.57 2.25
C GLU A 155 3.32 15.30 3.09
N THR A 156 4.09 15.28 4.17
CA THR A 156 4.21 14.14 5.06
C THR A 156 3.96 14.54 6.52
N SER A 157 3.40 13.63 7.29
CA SER A 157 3.23 13.79 8.73
C SER A 157 3.45 12.46 9.41
N VAL A 158 4.38 12.40 10.36
CA VAL A 158 4.66 11.19 11.16
C VAL A 158 3.45 10.88 12.05
N LEU A 159 3.07 9.62 12.11
CA LEU A 159 2.04 9.07 12.99
C LEU A 159 2.67 8.38 14.20
N TYR A 160 3.65 7.53 13.98
CA TYR A 160 4.39 6.81 15.03
C TYR A 160 5.75 6.33 14.49
N TYR A 161 6.57 5.81 15.40
CA TYR A 161 7.84 5.18 15.07
C TYR A 161 7.75 3.68 15.27
N ASP A 162 8.08 2.91 14.25
CA ASP A 162 8.05 1.46 14.25
C ASP A 162 9.46 0.88 14.43
N ASN A 163 9.56 -0.23 15.14
CA ASN A 163 10.78 -0.97 15.35
C ASN A 163 10.77 -2.26 14.54
N PHE A 164 11.94 -2.67 14.06
CA PHE A 164 12.15 -3.98 13.46
C PHE A 164 12.83 -4.89 14.49
N GLU A 165 12.27 -6.08 14.67
CA GLU A 165 12.71 -7.03 15.69
C GLU A 165 12.95 -8.41 15.08
N LEU A 166 13.87 -9.15 15.68
CA LEU A 166 14.06 -10.57 15.34
C LEU A 166 12.89 -11.36 15.89
N ILE A 167 12.20 -12.07 15.01
CA ILE A 167 11.14 -13.01 15.36
C ILE A 167 11.60 -14.44 15.15
N VAL A 168 11.19 -15.29 16.06
CA VAL A 168 11.48 -16.73 16.04
C VAL A 168 10.24 -17.51 16.45
N SER A 169 10.12 -18.77 16.00
CA SER A 169 9.12 -19.69 16.56
C SER A 169 9.29 -19.79 18.09
N SER A 170 8.20 -19.93 18.83
CA SER A 170 8.26 -20.22 20.26
C SER A 170 9.07 -21.48 20.61
N GLN A 171 9.20 -22.41 19.65
CA GLN A 171 9.98 -23.64 19.78
C GLN A 171 11.44 -23.50 19.34
N HIS A 172 11.84 -22.40 18.72
CA HIS A 172 13.19 -22.20 18.22
C HIS A 172 14.19 -22.04 19.39
N PRO A 173 15.42 -22.57 19.30
CA PRO A 173 16.41 -22.42 20.38
C PRO A 173 16.68 -20.98 20.81
N LEU A 174 16.64 -20.03 19.87
CA LEU A 174 16.83 -18.62 20.16
C LEU A 174 15.68 -18.00 20.98
N SER A 175 14.52 -18.64 21.06
CA SER A 175 13.39 -18.16 21.87
C SER A 175 13.67 -18.07 23.38
N ARG A 176 14.77 -18.65 23.83
CA ARG A 176 15.22 -18.66 25.24
C ARG A 176 16.07 -17.43 25.60
N PHE A 177 16.52 -16.67 24.60
CA PHE A 177 17.34 -15.49 24.80
C PHE A 177 16.47 -14.23 24.80
N ALA A 178 16.70 -13.35 25.78
CA ALA A 178 16.07 -12.03 25.77
C ALA A 178 16.82 -11.07 24.84
N HIS A 179 18.13 -11.23 24.72
CA HIS A 179 19.01 -10.37 23.93
C HIS A 179 20.04 -11.20 23.18
N LEU A 180 20.36 -10.77 21.96
CA LEU A 180 21.43 -11.34 21.13
C LEU A 180 22.25 -10.22 20.50
N SER A 181 23.52 -10.53 20.17
CA SER A 181 24.30 -9.76 19.23
C SER A 181 23.99 -10.20 17.80
N ILE A 182 24.02 -9.29 16.85
CA ILE A 182 23.78 -9.57 15.43
C ILE A 182 24.74 -10.63 14.86
N GLU A 183 25.96 -10.72 15.39
CA GLU A 183 26.93 -11.75 14.98
C GLU A 183 26.46 -13.18 15.21
N LYS A 184 25.61 -13.40 16.22
CA LYS A 184 25.00 -14.72 16.49
C LYS A 184 24.06 -15.18 15.38
N LEU A 185 23.70 -14.29 14.46
CA LEU A 185 22.78 -14.57 13.36
C LEU A 185 23.46 -15.08 12.09
N ARG A 186 24.80 -15.10 12.00
CA ARG A 186 25.58 -15.44 10.79
C ARG A 186 25.18 -16.77 10.12
N ASN A 187 24.92 -17.80 10.89
CA ASN A 187 24.65 -19.14 10.36
C ASN A 187 23.20 -19.61 10.60
N ILE A 188 22.34 -18.69 10.99
CA ILE A 188 20.92 -18.99 11.22
C ILE A 188 20.19 -18.90 9.88
N PRO A 189 19.31 -19.86 9.56
CA PRO A 189 18.45 -19.76 8.37
C PRO A 189 17.52 -18.54 8.49
N PHE A 190 17.62 -17.61 7.53
CA PHE A 190 16.81 -16.41 7.47
C PHE A 190 15.72 -16.53 6.41
N ILE A 191 14.51 -16.10 6.79
CA ILE A 191 13.40 -15.86 5.90
C ILE A 191 13.28 -14.35 5.76
N MET A 192 13.46 -13.84 4.55
CA MET A 192 13.54 -12.41 4.29
C MET A 192 12.36 -11.92 3.46
N LEU A 193 12.04 -10.65 3.61
CA LEU A 193 11.15 -9.98 2.67
C LEU A 193 11.85 -9.77 1.33
N SER A 194 11.08 -9.67 0.25
CA SER A 194 11.58 -9.37 -1.10
C SER A 194 12.39 -8.06 -1.12
N PRO A 195 13.45 -7.96 -1.96
CA PRO A 195 14.38 -6.82 -1.98
C PRO A 195 13.74 -5.45 -2.23
N GLU A 196 12.60 -5.40 -2.92
CA GLU A 196 11.87 -4.16 -3.20
C GLU A 196 11.14 -3.57 -1.99
N THR A 197 11.01 -4.33 -0.92
CA THR A 197 10.33 -3.84 0.28
C THR A 197 11.23 -2.92 1.10
N ALA A 198 10.62 -1.94 1.73
CA ALA A 198 11.32 -1.01 2.60
C ALA A 198 11.97 -1.70 3.80
N GLY A 199 11.25 -2.64 4.42
CA GLY A 199 11.74 -3.42 5.56
C GLY A 199 12.99 -4.24 5.21
N ARG A 200 13.03 -4.86 4.02
CA ARG A 200 14.20 -5.60 3.55
C ARG A 200 15.41 -4.68 3.38
N ARG A 201 15.26 -3.57 2.69
CA ARG A 201 16.37 -2.61 2.49
C ARG A 201 16.97 -2.13 3.80
N PHE A 202 16.11 -1.91 4.78
CA PHE A 202 16.54 -1.53 6.12
C PHE A 202 17.38 -2.64 6.79
N VAL A 203 16.89 -3.87 6.80
CA VAL A 203 17.60 -5.02 7.40
C VAL A 203 18.93 -5.28 6.68
N ASP A 204 18.96 -5.18 5.35
CA ASP A 204 20.19 -5.33 4.57
C ASP A 204 21.24 -4.25 4.92
N GLN A 205 20.81 -3.01 5.16
CA GLN A 205 21.72 -1.94 5.59
C GLN A 205 22.36 -2.25 6.96
N ILE A 206 21.57 -2.77 7.90
CA ILE A 206 22.11 -3.16 9.22
C ILE A 206 23.11 -4.30 9.07
N PHE A 207 22.75 -5.37 8.35
CA PHE A 207 23.68 -6.47 8.11
C PHE A 207 24.97 -6.00 7.46
N LYS A 208 24.89 -5.05 6.52
CA LYS A 208 26.05 -4.46 5.87
C LYS A 208 26.93 -3.65 6.84
N VAL A 209 26.31 -2.84 7.72
CA VAL A 209 27.06 -2.03 8.72
C VAL A 209 27.86 -2.89 9.66
N TYR A 210 27.32 -4.05 10.08
CA TYR A 210 27.97 -4.97 11.01
C TYR A 210 28.74 -6.12 10.33
N ASP A 211 28.88 -6.05 9.00
CA ASP A 211 29.59 -7.07 8.21
C ASP A 211 29.05 -8.50 8.49
N VAL A 212 27.74 -8.63 8.58
CA VAL A 212 27.05 -9.92 8.77
C VAL A 212 26.35 -10.30 7.47
N SER A 213 26.67 -11.46 6.94
CA SER A 213 25.97 -12.05 5.79
C SER A 213 24.94 -13.06 6.27
N PRO A 214 23.63 -12.80 6.17
CA PRO A 214 22.59 -13.74 6.59
C PRO A 214 22.55 -14.96 5.66
N HIS A 215 22.27 -16.12 6.23
CA HIS A 215 21.99 -17.33 5.43
C HIS A 215 20.53 -17.32 4.99
N ILE A 216 20.23 -16.68 3.86
CA ILE A 216 18.86 -16.54 3.34
C ILE A 216 18.41 -17.89 2.73
N VAL A 217 17.37 -18.48 3.28
CA VAL A 217 16.76 -19.74 2.82
C VAL A 217 15.45 -19.51 2.05
N MET A 218 14.77 -18.38 2.28
CA MET A 218 13.54 -18.00 1.58
C MET A 218 13.45 -16.48 1.43
N GLU A 219 12.85 -16.03 0.32
CA GLU A 219 12.45 -14.65 0.10
C GLU A 219 10.96 -14.61 -0.25
N LEU A 220 10.19 -13.79 0.48
CA LEU A 220 8.73 -13.75 0.41
C LEU A 220 8.25 -12.31 0.26
N SER A 221 7.08 -12.13 -0.36
CA SER A 221 6.58 -10.80 -0.72
C SER A 221 5.85 -10.07 0.40
N SER A 222 5.38 -10.78 1.42
CA SER A 222 4.60 -10.19 2.52
C SER A 222 5.06 -10.65 3.89
N SER A 223 4.87 -9.79 4.91
CA SER A 223 5.15 -10.14 6.31
C SER A 223 4.29 -11.30 6.80
N GLU A 224 3.08 -11.47 6.28
CA GLU A 224 2.18 -12.57 6.65
C GLU A 224 2.76 -13.92 6.23
N GLU A 225 3.29 -14.01 5.00
CA GLU A 225 3.98 -15.21 4.53
C GLU A 225 5.23 -15.50 5.37
N VAL A 226 6.04 -14.47 5.66
CA VAL A 226 7.23 -14.60 6.51
C VAL A 226 6.87 -15.13 7.89
N LYS A 227 5.88 -14.53 8.56
CA LYS A 227 5.40 -14.97 9.89
C LYS A 227 5.03 -16.46 9.87
N ARG A 228 4.27 -16.87 8.87
CA ARG A 228 3.82 -18.25 8.76
C ARG A 228 4.97 -19.24 8.64
N MET A 229 6.02 -18.91 7.87
CA MET A 229 7.20 -19.78 7.74
C MET A 229 8.03 -19.81 9.03
N VAL A 230 8.12 -18.68 9.75
CA VAL A 230 8.80 -18.64 11.05
C VAL A 230 8.03 -19.43 12.11
N GLU A 231 6.69 -19.36 12.15
CA GLU A 231 5.88 -20.21 13.05
C GLU A 231 6.13 -21.71 12.84
N LEU A 232 6.32 -22.12 11.60
CA LEU A 232 6.67 -23.51 11.25
C LEU A 232 8.14 -23.87 11.53
N ASN A 233 8.90 -22.95 12.16
CA ASN A 233 10.30 -23.12 12.53
C ASN A 233 11.23 -23.42 11.34
N LEU A 234 10.92 -22.84 10.16
CA LEU A 234 11.73 -22.99 8.94
C LEU A 234 12.90 -22.03 8.87
N GLY A 235 12.94 -21.05 9.78
CA GLY A 235 13.98 -20.04 9.91
C GLY A 235 13.54 -18.94 10.84
N VAL A 236 14.32 -17.86 10.88
CA VAL A 236 14.05 -16.65 11.65
C VAL A 236 13.88 -15.48 10.72
N ALA A 237 13.28 -14.38 11.19
CA ALA A 237 13.12 -13.18 10.37
C ALA A 237 13.29 -11.91 11.21
N ILE A 238 13.66 -10.80 10.55
CA ILE A 238 13.61 -9.47 11.15
C ILE A 238 12.53 -8.70 10.39
N ILE A 239 11.45 -8.38 11.10
CA ILE A 239 10.30 -7.65 10.55
C ILE A 239 9.76 -6.62 11.56
N SER A 240 8.86 -5.78 11.08
CA SER A 240 8.17 -4.77 11.88
C SER A 240 7.47 -5.38 13.11
N LYS A 241 7.66 -4.78 14.28
CA LYS A 241 6.96 -5.15 15.51
C LYS A 241 5.45 -5.07 15.36
N LEU A 242 4.97 -4.07 14.60
CA LEU A 242 3.55 -3.93 14.29
C LEU A 242 2.97 -5.18 13.64
N SER A 243 3.73 -5.83 12.75
CA SER A 243 3.25 -6.98 11.97
C SER A 243 2.99 -8.24 12.81
N VAL A 244 3.55 -8.34 14.03
CA VAL A 244 3.57 -9.58 14.83
C VAL A 244 2.76 -9.52 16.13
N ALA A 245 2.00 -8.45 16.33
CA ALA A 245 1.27 -8.23 17.58
C ALA A 245 0.32 -9.38 17.97
N ASP A 246 -0.32 -10.01 17.00
CA ASP A 246 -1.26 -11.11 17.24
C ASP A 246 -0.53 -12.41 17.58
N GLU A 247 0.54 -12.75 16.88
CA GLU A 247 1.33 -13.96 17.09
C GLU A 247 2.03 -13.93 18.45
N LEU A 248 2.48 -12.75 18.88
CA LEU A 248 3.07 -12.55 20.21
C LEU A 248 2.04 -12.77 21.32
N ARG A 249 0.83 -12.24 21.15
CA ARG A 249 -0.29 -12.45 22.08
C ARG A 249 -0.69 -13.93 22.18
N HIS A 250 -0.72 -14.64 21.05
CA HIS A 250 -1.04 -16.06 21.01
C HIS A 250 0.15 -16.96 21.41
N GLY A 251 1.35 -16.39 21.52
CA GLY A 251 2.55 -17.13 21.91
C GLY A 251 3.09 -18.08 20.84
N THR A 252 2.66 -17.95 19.59
CA THR A 252 3.17 -18.76 18.46
C THR A 252 4.55 -18.28 18.00
N LEU A 253 4.79 -16.98 18.07
CA LEU A 253 6.09 -16.35 17.85
C LEU A 253 6.63 -15.71 19.14
N LYS A 254 7.95 -15.52 19.18
CA LYS A 254 8.64 -14.70 20.18
C LYS A 254 9.53 -13.67 19.51
N MET A 255 9.61 -12.50 20.12
CA MET A 255 10.61 -11.51 19.79
C MET A 255 11.88 -11.76 20.60
N VAL A 256 13.01 -11.58 19.94
CA VAL A 256 14.34 -11.60 20.57
C VAL A 256 15.02 -10.29 20.23
N LYS A 257 15.37 -9.52 21.23
CA LYS A 257 16.03 -8.22 21.02
C LYS A 257 17.43 -8.44 20.49
N VAL A 258 17.74 -7.83 19.35
CA VAL A 258 19.10 -7.76 18.80
C VAL A 258 19.63 -6.37 19.08
N ASN A 259 20.75 -6.28 19.81
CA ASN A 259 21.26 -5.01 20.34
C ASN A 259 21.49 -3.95 19.24
N GLU A 260 21.87 -4.39 18.06
CA GLU A 260 22.20 -3.56 16.90
C GLU A 260 20.97 -3.14 16.08
N LEU A 261 19.79 -3.65 16.42
CA LEU A 261 18.51 -3.32 15.75
C LEU A 261 17.71 -2.19 16.44
N ASP A 262 18.32 -1.51 17.43
CA ASP A 262 17.64 -0.43 18.17
C ASP A 262 17.49 0.85 17.33
N ILE A 263 16.88 0.72 16.17
CA ILE A 263 16.61 1.82 15.22
C ILE A 263 15.14 1.84 14.88
N THR A 264 14.55 3.02 15.00
CA THR A 264 13.14 3.25 14.70
C THR A 264 12.95 3.87 13.31
N HIS A 265 11.85 3.53 12.67
CA HIS A 265 11.47 4.09 11.38
C HIS A 265 10.16 4.87 11.48
N PRO A 266 10.11 6.12 10.98
CA PRO A 266 8.87 6.87 10.98
C PRO A 266 7.86 6.26 10.02
N VAL A 267 6.68 5.99 10.52
CA VAL A 267 5.48 5.66 9.75
C VAL A 267 4.57 6.86 9.75
N GLY A 268 4.04 7.23 8.62
CA GLY A 268 3.23 8.42 8.52
C GLY A 268 2.32 8.44 7.32
N VAL A 269 1.55 9.53 7.25
CA VAL A 269 0.71 9.83 6.10
C VAL A 269 1.48 10.65 5.09
N VAL A 270 1.15 10.45 3.83
CA VAL A 270 1.66 11.20 2.69
C VAL A 270 0.53 11.55 1.74
N TYR A 271 0.50 12.78 1.26
CA TYR A 271 -0.41 13.26 0.22
C TYR A 271 0.29 14.31 -0.64
N LYS A 272 -0.24 14.55 -1.83
CA LYS A 272 0.39 15.47 -2.79
C LYS A 272 0.33 16.91 -2.28
N SER A 273 1.46 17.63 -2.36
CA SER A 273 1.55 19.03 -1.97
C SER A 273 0.61 19.90 -2.82
N GLY A 274 -0.03 20.86 -2.19
CA GLY A 274 -1.02 21.74 -2.85
C GLY A 274 -2.33 21.06 -3.26
N ARG A 275 -2.53 19.77 -2.92
CA ARG A 275 -3.80 19.10 -3.17
C ARG A 275 -4.91 19.67 -2.28
N TYR A 276 -6.08 19.85 -2.87
CA TYR A 276 -7.28 20.12 -2.09
C TYR A 276 -7.69 18.88 -1.30
N LEU A 277 -7.75 19.02 0.02
CA LEU A 277 -8.27 17.99 0.92
C LEU A 277 -9.71 18.36 1.26
N ASN A 278 -10.69 17.57 0.80
CA ASN A 278 -12.08 17.75 1.16
C ASN A 278 -12.32 17.49 2.66
N SER A 279 -13.49 17.86 3.16
CA SER A 279 -13.84 17.74 4.59
C SER A 279 -13.66 16.32 5.12
N ALA A 280 -14.02 15.30 4.33
CA ALA A 280 -13.86 13.90 4.70
C ALA A 280 -12.38 13.48 4.79
N MET A 281 -11.55 13.86 3.80
CA MET A 281 -10.11 13.60 3.85
C MET A 281 -9.44 14.29 5.04
N GLN A 282 -9.81 15.54 5.32
CA GLN A 282 -9.30 16.28 6.48
C GLN A 282 -9.68 15.58 7.79
N GLN A 283 -10.91 15.09 7.91
CA GLN A 283 -11.32 14.35 9.10
C GLN A 283 -10.57 13.03 9.22
N PHE A 284 -10.46 12.26 8.13
CA PHE A 284 -9.69 11.01 8.12
C PHE A 284 -8.23 11.23 8.59
N LEU A 285 -7.59 12.30 8.13
CA LEU A 285 -6.24 12.66 8.56
C LEU A 285 -6.19 13.11 10.02
N ARG A 286 -7.22 13.81 10.53
CA ARG A 286 -7.32 14.15 11.96
C ARG A 286 -7.50 12.92 12.82
N ASP A 287 -8.36 11.99 12.41
CA ASP A 287 -8.60 10.74 13.14
C ASP A 287 -7.33 9.90 13.23
N LEU A 288 -6.61 9.75 12.10
CA LEU A 288 -5.31 9.08 12.08
C LEU A 288 -4.29 9.75 13.02
N LYS A 289 -4.15 11.07 12.95
CA LYS A 289 -3.19 11.82 13.78
C LYS A 289 -3.59 11.89 15.24
N GLY A 290 -4.86 11.77 15.54
CA GLY A 290 -5.41 11.78 16.90
C GLY A 290 -5.31 10.43 17.61
N MET A 291 -4.96 9.35 16.91
CA MET A 291 -4.77 8.05 17.54
C MET A 291 -3.53 8.07 18.43
N PRO A 292 -3.64 7.64 19.70
CA PRO A 292 -2.47 7.52 20.56
C PRO A 292 -1.52 6.44 20.03
N GLU A 293 -0.22 6.65 20.22
CA GLU A 293 0.84 5.76 19.72
C GLU A 293 0.65 4.30 20.19
N THR A 294 0.13 4.11 21.39
CA THR A 294 -0.21 2.79 21.95
C THR A 294 -1.27 2.03 21.13
N GLN A 295 -2.11 2.73 20.38
CA GLN A 295 -3.09 2.08 19.50
C GLN A 295 -2.47 1.60 18.18
N PHE A 296 -1.36 2.19 17.76
CA PHE A 296 -0.61 1.70 16.60
C PHE A 296 0.21 0.46 16.94
N LEU A 297 0.82 0.44 18.12
CA LEU A 297 1.78 -0.61 18.52
C LEU A 297 1.13 -1.83 19.22
N GLY A 298 -0.20 -1.80 19.46
CA GLY A 298 -0.85 -2.78 20.31
C GLY A 298 -0.53 -2.50 21.80
N SER A 299 -1.52 -2.57 22.69
CA SER A 299 -1.25 -2.54 24.14
C SER A 299 -0.34 -3.69 24.50
N GLU A 300 0.75 -3.39 25.21
CA GLU A 300 1.67 -4.36 25.83
C GLU A 300 0.94 -5.40 26.68
#